data_0dbad0594d11df6f565433ce5e5bdb31
#
_entry.id   0dbad0594d11df6f565433ce5e5bdb31
#
_cell.length_a   1.000
_cell.length_b   1.000
_cell.length_c   1.000
_cell.angle_alpha   90.00
_cell.angle_beta   90.00
_cell.angle_gamma   90.00
#
_symmetry.space_group_name_H-M   'P 1'
#
loop_
_entity.id
_entity.type
_entity.pdbx_description
1 polymer ?
#
loop_
_entity_poly.entity_id
_entity_poly.type
_entity_poly.pdbx_seq_one_letter_code
_entity_poly.pdbx_strand_id
1 'polypeptide(L)'
;MSPQLCFFVSIAFSFIAWGMVAIRYIWPKLRVLPRAEALRPLLVLHSFRFIGLAFLVPGVVSPDLPPTFAQSAAYGDIVAAILALLSLALLTRGAVGIVVVWIFNLWGAADLLDAFYQANHAGLMPEQLGVTYFIPTLVVPLLLITHGLVLRVLLQHHGEPGMLESGLRSEAS
;
A
#
# COMPACT_ATOMS: atom_id res chain seq x y z
N MET A 1 29.17 9.58 -5.60
CA MET A 1 27.95 9.03 -6.24
C MET A 1 27.05 10.22 -6.61
N SER A 2 26.41 10.18 -7.77
CA SER A 2 25.43 11.23 -8.11
C SER A 2 24.18 11.08 -7.22
N PRO A 3 23.44 12.18 -6.93
CA PRO A 3 22.20 12.12 -6.16
C PRO A 3 21.17 11.15 -6.76
N GLN A 4 21.06 11.12 -8.10
CA GLN A 4 20.20 10.17 -8.80
C GLN A 4 20.57 8.71 -8.53
N LEU A 5 21.88 8.40 -8.56
CA LEU A 5 22.34 7.04 -8.27
C LEU A 5 22.01 6.65 -6.81
N CYS A 6 22.25 7.56 -5.86
CA CYS A 6 21.86 7.35 -4.46
C CYS A 6 20.35 7.07 -4.32
N PHE A 7 19.53 7.83 -5.03
CA PHE A 7 18.07 7.68 -5.02
C PHE A 7 17.65 6.29 -5.52
N PHE A 8 18.08 5.88 -6.69
CA PHE A 8 17.72 4.56 -7.24
C PHE A 8 18.28 3.40 -6.43
N VAL A 9 19.50 3.52 -5.91
CA VAL A 9 20.09 2.50 -5.01
C VAL A 9 19.27 2.40 -3.74
N SER A 10 18.84 3.51 -3.13
CA SER A 10 17.99 3.51 -1.93
C SER A 10 16.66 2.80 -2.19
N ILE A 11 15.99 3.08 -3.32
CA ILE A 11 14.75 2.41 -3.71
C ILE A 11 14.98 0.90 -3.88
N ALA A 12 16.02 0.49 -4.60
CA ALA A 12 16.34 -0.92 -4.84
C ALA A 12 16.60 -1.67 -3.53
N PHE A 13 17.41 -1.11 -2.64
CA PHE A 13 17.66 -1.70 -1.32
C PHE A 13 16.41 -1.78 -0.46
N SER A 14 15.54 -0.77 -0.51
CA SER A 14 14.26 -0.77 0.19
C SER A 14 13.35 -1.91 -0.30
N PHE A 15 13.23 -2.11 -1.61
CA PHE A 15 12.45 -3.24 -2.14
C PHE A 15 13.02 -4.59 -1.69
N ILE A 16 14.36 -4.76 -1.69
CA ILE A 16 15.00 -6.00 -1.22
C ILE A 16 14.72 -6.19 0.28
N ALA A 17 14.96 -5.16 1.10
CA ALA A 17 14.79 -5.25 2.56
C ALA A 17 13.34 -5.52 2.95
N TRP A 18 12.39 -4.72 2.43
CA TRP A 18 10.97 -4.91 2.71
C TRP A 18 10.42 -6.22 2.11
N GLY A 19 10.92 -6.62 0.94
CA GLY A 19 10.60 -7.92 0.35
C GLY A 19 11.02 -9.08 1.25
N MET A 20 12.24 -9.05 1.80
CA MET A 20 12.69 -10.05 2.77
C MET A 20 11.82 -10.07 4.02
N VAL A 21 11.51 -8.89 4.58
CA VAL A 21 10.62 -8.77 5.75
C VAL A 21 9.24 -9.34 5.42
N ALA A 22 8.68 -9.00 4.27
CA ALA A 22 7.37 -9.49 3.84
C ALA A 22 7.34 -11.02 3.71
N ILE A 23 8.35 -11.60 3.05
CA ILE A 23 8.39 -13.05 2.77
C ILE A 23 8.71 -13.85 4.06
N ARG A 24 9.65 -13.39 4.88
CA ARG A 24 10.15 -14.17 6.03
C ARG A 24 9.31 -13.97 7.31
N TYR A 25 8.73 -12.80 7.51
CA TYR A 25 8.11 -12.45 8.78
C TYR A 25 6.63 -12.09 8.69
N ILE A 26 6.19 -11.43 7.60
CA ILE A 26 4.80 -10.98 7.50
C ILE A 26 3.93 -12.07 6.88
N TRP A 27 4.27 -12.52 5.67
CA TRP A 27 3.44 -13.48 4.92
C TRP A 27 3.17 -14.81 5.66
N PRO A 28 4.16 -15.46 6.32
CA PRO A 28 3.89 -16.71 7.05
C PRO A 28 2.84 -16.55 8.16
N LYS A 29 2.73 -15.36 8.75
CA LYS A 29 1.72 -15.06 9.77
C LYS A 29 0.36 -14.75 9.14
N LEU A 30 0.33 -13.95 8.06
CA LEU A 30 -0.92 -13.55 7.43
C LEU A 30 -1.67 -14.72 6.78
N ARG A 31 -0.95 -15.66 6.15
CA ARG A 31 -1.56 -16.78 5.40
C ARG A 31 -2.35 -17.77 6.25
N VAL A 32 -2.15 -17.80 7.57
CA VAL A 32 -2.83 -18.71 8.51
C VAL A 32 -3.99 -18.02 9.24
N LEU A 33 -4.15 -16.70 9.07
CA LEU A 33 -5.22 -15.93 9.69
C LEU A 33 -6.47 -15.92 8.82
N PRO A 34 -7.66 -15.77 9.41
CA PRO A 34 -8.87 -15.42 8.69
C PRO A 34 -8.66 -14.14 7.87
N ARG A 35 -9.34 -14.05 6.71
CA ARG A 35 -9.16 -12.93 5.75
C ARG A 35 -9.20 -11.53 6.41
N ALA A 36 -10.20 -11.28 7.24
CA ALA A 36 -10.37 -9.98 7.89
C ALA A 36 -9.22 -9.66 8.85
N GLU A 37 -8.74 -10.65 9.59
CA GLU A 37 -7.62 -10.47 10.52
C GLU A 37 -6.28 -10.28 9.78
N ALA A 38 -6.09 -10.98 8.66
CA ALA A 38 -4.92 -10.81 7.80
C ALA A 38 -4.88 -9.43 7.13
N LEU A 39 -6.04 -8.90 6.70
CA LEU A 39 -6.13 -7.59 6.06
C LEU A 39 -5.96 -6.43 7.05
N ARG A 40 -6.40 -6.59 8.30
CA ARG A 40 -6.42 -5.50 9.30
C ARG A 40 -5.08 -4.79 9.49
N PRO A 41 -3.96 -5.47 9.78
CA PRO A 41 -2.68 -4.78 9.98
C PRO A 41 -2.18 -4.08 8.72
N LEU A 42 -2.47 -4.63 7.53
CA LEU A 42 -2.10 -4.01 6.27
C LEU A 42 -2.89 -2.71 6.05
N LEU A 43 -4.19 -2.73 6.28
CA LEU A 43 -5.05 -1.53 6.15
C LEU A 43 -4.67 -0.46 7.19
N VAL A 44 -4.33 -0.86 8.43
CA VAL A 44 -3.82 0.08 9.45
C VAL A 44 -2.55 0.76 8.96
N LEU A 45 -1.60 0.03 8.36
CA LEU A 45 -0.40 0.62 7.80
C LEU A 45 -0.73 1.68 6.74
N HIS A 46 -1.65 1.38 5.84
CA HIS A 46 -2.02 2.30 4.77
C HIS A 46 -2.83 3.52 5.23
N SER A 47 -3.42 3.51 6.42
CA SER A 47 -4.06 4.70 6.98
C SER A 47 -3.07 5.83 7.29
N PHE A 48 -1.77 5.51 7.43
CA PHE A 48 -0.70 6.50 7.62
C PHE A 48 -0.22 7.18 6.33
N ARG A 49 -0.82 6.87 5.18
CA ARG A 49 -0.46 7.51 3.91
C ARG A 49 -0.70 9.03 3.91
N PHE A 50 -1.45 9.56 4.86
CA PHE A 50 -1.53 11.02 5.05
C PHE A 50 -0.16 11.70 5.18
N ILE A 51 0.92 10.95 5.45
CA ILE A 51 2.31 11.48 5.43
C ILE A 51 2.64 12.15 4.08
N GLY A 52 2.01 11.77 2.98
CA GLY A 52 2.15 12.41 1.68
C GLY A 52 1.74 13.88 1.66
N LEU A 53 0.93 14.35 2.63
CA LEU A 53 0.65 15.77 2.80
C LEU A 53 1.92 16.61 3.05
N ALA A 54 3.02 15.98 3.47
CA ALA A 54 4.32 16.62 3.64
C ALA A 54 4.85 17.26 2.33
N PHE A 55 4.42 16.76 1.16
CA PHE A 55 4.77 17.38 -0.13
C PHE A 55 4.17 18.80 -0.31
N LEU A 56 3.13 19.15 0.46
CA LEU A 56 2.49 20.48 0.40
C LEU A 56 3.03 21.44 1.47
N VAL A 57 3.94 21.00 2.33
CA VAL A 57 4.42 21.82 3.48
C VAL A 57 5.64 22.63 3.07
N PRO A 58 5.56 23.97 3.06
CA PRO A 58 6.70 24.84 2.77
C PRO A 58 7.88 24.57 3.71
N GLY A 59 9.09 24.50 3.15
CA GLY A 59 10.31 24.22 3.91
C GLY A 59 10.59 22.72 4.17
N VAL A 60 9.62 21.84 3.93
CA VAL A 60 9.82 20.38 3.97
C VAL A 60 10.32 19.89 2.62
N VAL A 61 9.84 20.47 1.54
CA VAL A 61 10.29 20.27 0.16
C VAL A 61 10.98 21.51 -0.38
N SER A 62 11.76 21.34 -1.46
CA SER A 62 12.33 22.49 -2.18
C SER A 62 11.23 23.36 -2.79
N PRO A 63 11.41 24.70 -2.84
CA PRO A 63 10.53 25.59 -3.60
C PRO A 63 10.42 25.23 -5.10
N ASP A 64 11.44 24.56 -5.65
CA ASP A 64 11.49 24.14 -7.05
C ASP A 64 10.76 22.82 -7.34
N LEU A 65 10.15 22.20 -6.32
CA LEU A 65 9.35 20.99 -6.52
C LEU A 65 8.12 21.33 -7.39
N PRO A 66 7.89 20.63 -8.52
CA PRO A 66 6.73 20.89 -9.36
C PRO A 66 5.41 20.81 -8.59
N PRO A 67 4.61 21.89 -8.54
CA PRO A 67 3.36 21.90 -7.75
C PRO A 67 2.35 20.85 -8.20
N THR A 68 2.33 20.53 -9.49
CA THR A 68 1.46 19.47 -10.04
C THR A 68 1.80 18.11 -9.46
N PHE A 69 3.09 17.77 -9.36
CA PHE A 69 3.54 16.54 -8.71
C PHE A 69 3.21 16.55 -7.22
N ALA A 70 3.55 17.62 -6.50
CA ALA A 70 3.31 17.73 -5.06
C ALA A 70 1.82 17.56 -4.71
N GLN A 71 0.93 18.19 -5.48
CA GLN A 71 -0.52 18.10 -5.28
C GLN A 71 -1.05 16.70 -5.61
N SER A 72 -0.65 16.13 -6.75
CA SER A 72 -1.10 14.78 -7.14
C SER A 72 -0.69 13.76 -6.10
N ALA A 73 0.57 13.73 -5.68
CA ALA A 73 1.07 12.79 -4.67
C ALA A 73 0.36 12.96 -3.32
N ALA A 74 0.21 14.21 -2.84
CA ALA A 74 -0.44 14.47 -1.56
C ALA A 74 -1.93 14.10 -1.55
N TYR A 75 -2.68 14.46 -2.60
CA TYR A 75 -4.11 14.16 -2.66
C TYR A 75 -4.38 12.69 -2.94
N GLY A 76 -3.57 12.02 -3.75
CA GLY A 76 -3.66 10.59 -3.96
C GLY A 76 -3.43 9.80 -2.67
N ASP A 77 -2.43 10.20 -1.90
CA ASP A 77 -2.11 9.60 -0.60
C ASP A 77 -3.23 9.81 0.44
N ILE A 78 -3.84 11.00 0.52
CA ILE A 78 -4.95 11.23 1.46
C ILE A 78 -6.20 10.42 1.07
N VAL A 79 -6.51 10.32 -0.22
CA VAL A 79 -7.62 9.47 -0.69
C VAL A 79 -7.37 8.01 -0.34
N ALA A 80 -6.16 7.50 -0.54
CA ALA A 80 -5.79 6.13 -0.17
C ALA A 80 -5.88 5.90 1.35
N ALA A 81 -5.47 6.87 2.18
CA ALA A 81 -5.61 6.80 3.64
C ALA A 81 -7.08 6.73 4.06
N ILE A 82 -7.95 7.55 3.46
CA ILE A 82 -9.40 7.52 3.73
C ILE A 82 -9.99 6.17 3.31
N LEU A 83 -9.65 5.67 2.12
CA LEU A 83 -10.11 4.36 1.66
C LEU A 83 -9.63 3.21 2.56
N ALA A 84 -8.41 3.29 3.10
CA ALA A 84 -7.90 2.33 4.07
C ALA A 84 -8.72 2.35 5.38
N LEU A 85 -9.04 3.54 5.92
CA LEU A 85 -9.87 3.70 7.11
C LEU A 85 -11.30 3.20 6.88
N LEU A 86 -11.91 3.53 5.72
CA LEU A 86 -13.22 3.00 5.34
C LEU A 86 -13.21 1.47 5.21
N SER A 87 -12.14 0.92 4.61
CA SER A 87 -11.94 -0.53 4.52
C SER A 87 -11.88 -1.17 5.91
N LEU A 88 -11.17 -0.56 6.86
CA LEU A 88 -11.11 -1.03 8.25
C LEU A 88 -12.48 -1.01 8.93
N ALA A 89 -13.23 0.08 8.76
CA ALA A 89 -14.56 0.25 9.37
C ALA A 89 -15.59 -0.75 8.81
N LEU A 90 -15.45 -1.12 7.54
CA LEU A 90 -16.39 -2.00 6.84
C LEU A 90 -15.90 -3.45 6.73
N LEU A 91 -14.70 -3.77 7.24
CA LEU A 91 -14.04 -5.06 7.04
C LEU A 91 -14.90 -6.26 7.47
N THR A 92 -15.73 -6.09 8.48
CA THR A 92 -16.64 -7.13 9.02
C THR A 92 -18.03 -7.12 8.39
N ARG A 93 -18.27 -6.26 7.40
CA ARG A 93 -19.59 -6.13 6.73
C ARG A 93 -19.73 -7.08 5.52
N GLY A 94 -19.09 -8.24 5.52
CA GLY A 94 -19.20 -9.25 4.47
C GLY A 94 -18.72 -8.76 3.11
N ALA A 95 -19.51 -8.98 2.05
CA ALA A 95 -19.15 -8.64 0.67
C ALA A 95 -18.83 -7.14 0.47
N VAL A 96 -19.58 -6.25 1.13
CA VAL A 96 -19.36 -4.80 1.04
C VAL A 96 -17.94 -4.43 1.52
N GLY A 97 -17.53 -4.97 2.67
CA GLY A 97 -16.18 -4.73 3.18
C GLY A 97 -15.10 -5.18 2.20
N ILE A 98 -15.27 -6.36 1.59
CA ILE A 98 -14.30 -6.88 0.61
C ILE A 98 -14.25 -6.01 -0.65
N VAL A 99 -15.39 -5.52 -1.15
CA VAL A 99 -15.42 -4.61 -2.31
C VAL A 99 -14.67 -3.31 -2.01
N VAL A 100 -14.86 -2.73 -0.82
CA VAL A 100 -14.14 -1.50 -0.42
C VAL A 100 -12.63 -1.76 -0.32
N VAL A 101 -12.20 -2.91 0.20
CA VAL A 101 -10.77 -3.29 0.22
C VAL A 101 -10.21 -3.43 -1.21
N TRP A 102 -10.98 -3.98 -2.16
CA TRP A 102 -10.57 -4.03 -3.56
C TRP A 102 -10.38 -2.62 -4.16
N ILE A 103 -11.36 -1.73 -3.94
CA ILE A 103 -11.27 -0.33 -4.40
C ILE A 103 -10.04 0.35 -3.80
N PHE A 104 -9.84 0.23 -2.48
CA PHE A 104 -8.66 0.74 -1.79
C PHE A 104 -7.37 0.22 -2.42
N ASN A 105 -7.27 -1.10 -2.64
CA ASN A 105 -6.04 -1.72 -3.10
C ASN A 105 -5.69 -1.31 -4.53
N LEU A 106 -6.67 -1.29 -5.42
CA LEU A 106 -6.48 -0.88 -6.81
C LEU A 106 -6.13 0.62 -6.92
N TRP A 107 -6.88 1.46 -6.22
CA TRP A 107 -6.61 2.90 -6.17
C TRP A 107 -5.22 3.18 -5.62
N GLY A 108 -4.92 2.66 -4.41
CA GLY A 108 -3.67 2.98 -3.73
C GLY A 108 -2.43 2.45 -4.44
N ALA A 109 -2.50 1.30 -5.11
CA ALA A 109 -1.40 0.80 -5.92
C ALA A 109 -1.22 1.63 -7.20
N ALA A 110 -2.32 1.97 -7.89
CA ALA A 110 -2.29 2.80 -9.09
C ALA A 110 -1.73 4.20 -8.82
N ASP A 111 -2.13 4.83 -7.72
CA ASP A 111 -1.65 6.12 -7.27
C ASP A 111 -0.13 6.14 -7.03
N LEU A 112 0.42 5.13 -6.35
CA LEU A 112 1.86 5.02 -6.14
C LEU A 112 2.64 4.83 -7.45
N LEU A 113 2.10 4.06 -8.39
CA LEU A 113 2.72 3.86 -9.70
C LEU A 113 2.64 5.13 -10.55
N ASP A 114 1.52 5.84 -10.49
CA ASP A 114 1.34 7.12 -11.18
C ASP A 114 2.29 8.18 -10.62
N ALA A 115 2.54 8.23 -9.31
CA ALA A 115 3.51 9.14 -8.70
C ALA A 115 4.92 8.91 -9.26
N PHE A 116 5.36 7.66 -9.47
CA PHE A 116 6.63 7.38 -10.14
C PHE A 116 6.64 7.81 -11.61
N TYR A 117 5.55 7.57 -12.31
CA TYR A 117 5.42 8.00 -13.71
C TYR A 117 5.50 9.52 -13.82
N GLN A 118 4.75 10.26 -13.00
CA GLN A 118 4.75 11.72 -12.99
C GLN A 118 6.12 12.30 -12.59
N ALA A 119 6.77 11.72 -11.57
CA ALA A 119 8.11 12.14 -11.16
C ALA A 119 9.13 12.03 -12.32
N ASN A 120 9.10 10.90 -13.03
CA ASN A 120 9.97 10.68 -14.19
C ASN A 120 9.64 11.63 -15.34
N HIS A 121 8.36 11.83 -15.64
CA HIS A 121 7.90 12.69 -16.73
C HIS A 121 8.19 14.17 -16.48
N ALA A 122 8.08 14.61 -15.23
CA ALA A 122 8.43 15.97 -14.81
C ALA A 122 9.94 16.23 -14.71
N GLY A 123 10.78 15.20 -14.92
CA GLY A 123 12.23 15.30 -14.72
C GLY A 123 12.61 15.64 -13.28
N LEU A 124 11.85 15.13 -12.30
CA LEU A 124 12.03 15.46 -10.90
C LEU A 124 13.42 15.03 -10.41
N MET A 125 14.12 15.95 -9.79
CA MET A 125 15.43 15.71 -9.20
C MET A 125 15.32 15.37 -7.73
N PRO A 126 16.12 14.39 -7.22
CA PRO A 126 16.07 13.97 -5.81
C PRO A 126 16.22 15.11 -4.80
N GLU A 127 16.99 16.14 -5.15
CA GLU A 127 17.26 17.31 -4.30
C GLU A 127 16.00 18.16 -4.07
N GLN A 128 15.03 18.12 -5.00
CA GLN A 128 13.76 18.84 -4.87
C GLN A 128 12.84 18.24 -3.80
N LEU A 129 13.06 16.98 -3.44
CA LEU A 129 12.23 16.28 -2.45
C LEU A 129 12.50 16.77 -1.01
N GLY A 130 13.66 17.37 -0.72
CA GLY A 130 13.99 17.78 0.64
C GLY A 130 13.87 16.63 1.64
N VAL A 131 13.20 16.88 2.78
CA VAL A 131 12.99 15.86 3.82
C VAL A 131 12.04 14.74 3.35
N THR A 132 11.17 15.02 2.39
CA THR A 132 10.27 13.98 1.83
C THR A 132 11.01 12.95 0.99
N TYR A 133 12.32 13.06 0.79
CA TYR A 133 13.16 12.05 0.12
C TYR A 133 12.91 10.62 0.64
N PHE A 134 12.63 10.46 1.92
CA PHE A 134 12.36 9.15 2.52
C PHE A 134 10.99 8.56 2.12
N ILE A 135 10.06 9.37 1.63
CA ILE A 135 8.77 8.84 1.18
C ILE A 135 8.97 7.94 -0.04
N PRO A 136 9.50 8.39 -1.19
CA PRO A 136 9.70 7.51 -2.35
C PRO A 136 10.79 6.45 -2.13
N THR A 137 11.79 6.70 -1.27
CA THR A 137 12.91 5.77 -1.11
C THR A 137 12.70 4.68 -0.07
N LEU A 138 11.86 4.89 0.94
CA LEU A 138 11.63 3.94 2.02
C LEU A 138 10.14 3.54 2.14
N VAL A 139 9.25 4.53 2.16
CA VAL A 139 7.82 4.31 2.45
C VAL A 139 7.11 3.70 1.24
N VAL A 140 7.30 4.25 0.05
CA VAL A 140 6.61 3.76 -1.17
C VAL A 140 6.97 2.30 -1.50
N PRO A 141 8.24 1.82 -1.43
CA PRO A 141 8.54 0.40 -1.57
C PRO A 141 7.79 -0.49 -0.56
N LEU A 142 7.69 -0.08 0.71
CA LEU A 142 6.91 -0.78 1.73
C LEU A 142 5.43 -0.85 1.34
N LEU A 143 4.85 0.28 0.93
CA LEU A 143 3.44 0.37 0.55
C LEU A 143 3.13 -0.49 -0.67
N LEU A 144 3.97 -0.50 -1.71
CA LEU A 144 3.77 -1.35 -2.89
C LEU A 144 3.84 -2.84 -2.54
N ILE A 145 4.80 -3.26 -1.71
CA ILE A 145 4.90 -4.65 -1.24
C ILE A 145 3.64 -5.02 -0.44
N THR A 146 3.17 -4.15 0.43
CA THR A 146 1.98 -4.43 1.25
C THR A 146 0.69 -4.38 0.43
N HIS A 147 0.56 -3.56 -0.63
CA HIS A 147 -0.52 -3.71 -1.62
C HIS A 147 -0.48 -5.08 -2.29
N GLY A 148 0.70 -5.60 -2.64
CA GLY A 148 0.86 -6.96 -3.13
C GLY A 148 0.41 -8.03 -2.13
N LEU A 149 0.68 -7.84 -0.84
CA LEU A 149 0.18 -8.73 0.22
C LEU A 149 -1.35 -8.65 0.37
N VAL A 150 -1.95 -7.46 0.33
CA VAL A 150 -3.42 -7.28 0.33
C VAL A 150 -4.04 -8.03 -0.85
N LEU A 151 -3.51 -7.83 -2.06
CA LEU A 151 -3.97 -8.53 -3.25
C LEU A 151 -3.89 -10.04 -3.08
N ARG A 152 -2.77 -10.55 -2.56
CA ARG A 152 -2.58 -11.98 -2.33
C ARG A 152 -3.58 -12.55 -1.33
N VAL A 153 -3.86 -11.84 -0.22
CA VAL A 153 -4.88 -12.23 0.76
C VAL A 153 -6.27 -12.23 0.11
N LEU A 154 -6.60 -11.24 -0.70
CA LEU A 154 -7.89 -11.16 -1.39
C LEU A 154 -8.11 -12.32 -2.37
N LEU A 155 -7.07 -12.75 -3.07
CA LEU A 155 -7.14 -13.81 -4.07
C LEU A 155 -7.17 -15.22 -3.46
N GLN A 156 -6.50 -15.46 -2.32
CA GLN A 156 -6.35 -16.81 -1.75
C GLN A 156 -7.57 -17.31 -0.98
N HIS A 157 -8.43 -16.43 -0.48
CA HIS A 157 -9.57 -16.81 0.34
C HIS A 157 -10.86 -17.07 -0.46
N HIS A 158 -10.76 -17.66 -1.64
CA HIS A 158 -11.94 -18.12 -2.40
C HIS A 158 -12.42 -19.51 -2.03
N GLY A 159 -11.81 -20.18 -1.03
CA GLY A 159 -12.14 -21.51 -0.57
C GLY A 159 -12.51 -21.50 0.91
N GLU A 160 -13.75 -21.20 1.29
CA GLU A 160 -14.25 -21.59 2.61
C GLU A 160 -14.59 -23.08 2.59
N PRO A 161 -14.03 -23.89 3.51
CA PRO A 161 -14.44 -25.29 3.66
C PRO A 161 -15.73 -25.34 4.52
N GLY A 162 -16.80 -24.75 4.05
CA GLY A 162 -18.08 -24.67 4.79
C GLY A 162 -19.24 -25.44 4.17
N MET A 163 -19.09 -26.01 2.97
CA MET A 163 -20.20 -26.70 2.30
C MET A 163 -20.04 -28.22 2.19
N LEU A 164 -18.89 -28.78 2.50
CA LEU A 164 -18.71 -30.26 2.39
C LEU A 164 -19.07 -31.02 3.68
N GLU A 165 -19.05 -30.38 4.85
CA GLU A 165 -19.42 -31.08 6.09
C GLU A 165 -20.93 -31.10 6.36
N SER A 166 -21.70 -30.17 5.80
CA SER A 166 -23.18 -30.21 5.93
C SER A 166 -23.83 -31.28 5.06
N GLY A 167 -23.22 -31.64 3.94
CA GLY A 167 -23.70 -32.72 3.05
C GLY A 167 -23.54 -34.11 3.65
N LEU A 168 -22.42 -34.38 4.34
CA LEU A 168 -22.14 -35.69 4.93
C LEU A 168 -22.94 -35.98 6.19
N ARG A 169 -23.45 -34.97 6.89
CA ARG A 169 -24.33 -35.18 8.08
C ARG A 169 -25.79 -35.43 7.70
N SER A 170 -26.22 -35.04 6.48
CA SER A 170 -27.57 -35.27 6.00
C SER A 170 -27.80 -36.67 5.43
N GLU A 171 -26.73 -37.36 5.04
CA GLU A 171 -26.85 -38.74 4.53
C GLU A 171 -26.65 -39.82 5.60
N ALA A 172 -26.33 -39.45 6.83
CA ALA A 172 -26.10 -40.37 7.98
C ALA A 172 -27.28 -40.34 8.99
N SER A 173 -28.42 -39.71 8.67
CA SER A 173 -29.68 -39.67 9.45
C SER A 173 -30.80 -40.34 8.68
#